data_c323810b0992917e362fedfa486c56a7
#
_entry.id   c323810b0992917e362fedfa486c56a7
#
_cell.length_a   1.000
_cell.length_b   1.000
_cell.length_c   1.000
_cell.angle_alpha   90.00
_cell.angle_beta   90.00
_cell.angle_gamma   90.00
#
_symmetry.space_group_name_H-M   'P 1'
#
loop_
_entity.id
_entity.type
_entity.pdbx_description
1 polymer ?
#
loop_
_entity_poly.entity_id
_entity_poly.type
_entity_poly.pdbx_seq_one_letter_code
_entity_poly.pdbx_strand_id
1 'polypeptide(L)'
;MGQHLLVAHDVGAWVAYAYAALFDGEVRRLALMDAGIPGITLPDALPTAPDRAWRTWHFAFHAIPDLPEMLIAGREGVYLDWFLRRKTANPETFSDAGIAEYLRVFLKDGGLRAGLAYYRAAGLSAQQNRDLSAKAKLKMPLLALGSDQGSIADMASPLQAFAEDVSGGVIANCGHFLPEEQPAAVAAELIAFFTGTAA
;
A
#
# COMPACT_ATOMS: atom_id res chain seq x y z
N MET A 1 22.91 14.03 7.17
CA MET A 1 22.47 13.07 6.14
C MET A 1 21.59 13.79 5.13
N GLY A 2 21.60 13.38 3.85
CA GLY A 2 20.72 14.00 2.85
C GLY A 2 19.28 13.55 3.02
N GLN A 3 18.31 14.42 2.67
CA GLN A 3 16.89 14.07 2.68
C GLN A 3 16.55 13.20 1.47
N HIS A 4 15.64 12.23 1.66
CA HIS A 4 15.20 11.29 0.64
C HIS A 4 13.86 11.72 0.01
N LEU A 5 13.66 11.35 -1.26
CA LEU A 5 12.36 11.29 -1.91
C LEU A 5 11.84 9.86 -1.70
N LEU A 6 10.71 9.72 -1.03
CA LEU A 6 10.18 8.40 -0.65
C LEU A 6 8.87 8.12 -1.38
N VAL A 7 8.81 6.98 -2.05
CA VAL A 7 7.59 6.49 -2.73
C VAL A 7 7.24 5.13 -2.17
N ALA A 8 5.97 4.91 -1.90
CA ALA A 8 5.51 3.64 -1.37
C ALA A 8 4.09 3.28 -1.81
N HIS A 9 3.84 1.99 -1.96
CA HIS A 9 2.57 1.42 -2.38
C HIS A 9 2.18 0.28 -1.42
N ASP A 10 0.88 0.10 -1.18
CA ASP A 10 0.29 -0.96 -0.36
C ASP A 10 0.96 -1.05 1.03
N VAL A 11 1.40 -2.22 1.46
CA VAL A 11 2.10 -2.43 2.75
C VAL A 11 3.38 -1.58 2.84
N GLY A 12 4.03 -1.27 1.70
CA GLY A 12 5.14 -0.32 1.67
C GLY A 12 4.74 1.07 2.19
N ALA A 13 3.49 1.50 1.95
CA ALA A 13 2.98 2.77 2.48
C ALA A 13 2.83 2.74 4.02
N TRP A 14 2.53 1.59 4.62
CA TRP A 14 2.51 1.44 6.08
C TRP A 14 3.89 1.72 6.68
N VAL A 15 4.93 1.15 6.05
CA VAL A 15 6.32 1.34 6.46
C VAL A 15 6.76 2.79 6.24
N ALA A 16 6.45 3.36 5.07
CA ALA A 16 6.85 4.71 4.70
C ALA A 16 6.20 5.79 5.58
N TYR A 17 4.93 5.62 5.95
CA TYR A 17 4.26 6.54 6.88
C TYR A 17 4.94 6.54 8.25
N ALA A 18 5.16 5.36 8.83
CA ALA A 18 5.82 5.24 10.13
C ALA A 18 7.26 5.78 10.10
N TYR A 19 8.00 5.49 9.01
CA TYR A 19 9.35 6.03 8.82
C TYR A 19 9.35 7.56 8.76
N ALA A 20 8.47 8.15 7.95
CA ALA A 20 8.36 9.60 7.83
C ALA A 20 7.94 10.28 9.14
N ALA A 21 7.09 9.64 9.95
CA ALA A 21 6.69 10.15 11.25
C ALA A 21 7.80 10.05 12.32
N LEU A 22 8.66 9.03 12.24
CA LEU A 22 9.77 8.82 13.18
C LEU A 22 11.01 9.63 12.81
N PHE A 23 11.25 9.85 11.52
CA PHE A 23 12.45 10.46 10.96
C PHE A 23 12.11 11.62 10.03
N ASP A 24 11.31 12.58 10.52
CA ASP A 24 10.76 13.69 9.73
C ASP A 24 11.82 14.52 9.00
N GLY A 25 13.02 14.65 9.58
CA GLY A 25 14.17 15.34 8.97
C GLY A 25 14.86 14.57 7.82
N GLU A 26 14.56 13.29 7.61
CA GLU A 26 15.19 12.46 6.58
C GLU A 26 14.34 12.37 5.29
N VAL A 27 13.06 12.69 5.34
CA VAL A 27 12.15 12.65 4.20
C VAL A 27 11.89 14.05 3.69
N ARG A 28 12.28 14.31 2.45
CA ARG A 28 12.05 15.60 1.78
C ARG A 28 10.64 15.70 1.20
N ARG A 29 10.13 14.64 0.58
CA ARG A 29 8.79 14.49 0.03
C ARG A 29 8.37 13.03 0.12
N LEU A 30 7.10 12.77 0.42
CA LEU A 30 6.52 11.45 0.57
C LEU A 30 5.40 11.25 -0.44
N ALA A 31 5.43 10.15 -1.19
CA ALA A 31 4.31 9.72 -2.04
C ALA A 31 3.80 8.35 -1.58
N LEU A 32 2.49 8.26 -1.31
CA LEU A 32 1.80 7.04 -0.90
C LEU A 32 0.74 6.66 -1.92
N MET A 33 0.62 5.38 -2.26
CA MET A 33 -0.29 4.89 -3.30
C MET A 33 -1.17 3.74 -2.79
N ASP A 34 -2.47 3.87 -3.03
CA ASP A 34 -3.58 2.90 -2.82
C ASP A 34 -3.47 2.05 -1.54
N ALA A 35 -3.29 2.70 -0.40
CA ALA A 35 -3.15 2.04 0.89
C ALA A 35 -3.89 2.77 2.02
N GLY A 36 -4.70 2.03 2.77
CA GLY A 36 -5.14 2.48 4.10
C GLY A 36 -4.02 2.28 5.12
N ILE A 37 -3.66 3.32 5.84
CA ILE A 37 -2.57 3.27 6.84
C ILE A 37 -3.14 2.81 8.19
N PRO A 38 -2.62 1.73 8.81
CA PRO A 38 -3.10 1.24 10.08
C PRO A 38 -3.11 2.32 11.17
N GLY A 39 -4.27 2.48 11.82
CA GLY A 39 -4.45 3.47 12.89
C GLY A 39 -4.59 4.93 12.45
N ILE A 40 -4.47 5.20 11.14
CA ILE A 40 -4.58 6.54 10.53
C ILE A 40 -5.78 6.59 9.58
N THR A 41 -5.74 5.85 8.47
CA THR A 41 -6.80 5.85 7.44
C THR A 41 -7.39 4.48 7.15
N LEU A 42 -6.73 3.39 7.59
CA LEU A 42 -7.30 2.06 7.49
C LEU A 42 -8.44 1.94 8.52
N PRO A 43 -9.68 1.61 8.09
CA PRO A 43 -10.79 1.46 9.02
C PRO A 43 -10.59 0.27 9.96
N ASP A 44 -10.98 0.41 11.23
CA ASP A 44 -10.92 -0.67 12.22
C ASP A 44 -11.86 -1.84 11.87
N ALA A 45 -12.99 -1.54 11.19
CA ALA A 45 -13.94 -2.54 10.72
C ALA A 45 -13.87 -2.67 9.19
N LEU A 46 -13.49 -3.86 8.71
CA LEU A 46 -13.41 -4.14 7.28
C LEU A 46 -14.78 -4.57 6.71
N PRO A 47 -15.07 -4.26 5.43
CA PRO A 47 -16.32 -4.63 4.78
C PRO A 47 -16.50 -6.16 4.79
N THR A 48 -17.69 -6.61 5.20
CA THR A 48 -18.09 -8.02 5.17
C THR A 48 -19.10 -8.37 4.08
N ALA A 49 -19.68 -7.34 3.42
CA ALA A 49 -20.60 -7.56 2.31
C ALA A 49 -19.88 -8.26 1.15
N PRO A 50 -20.48 -9.31 0.54
CA PRO A 50 -19.81 -10.18 -0.45
C PRO A 50 -19.21 -9.44 -1.65
N ASP A 51 -19.85 -8.36 -2.10
CA ASP A 51 -19.40 -7.51 -3.20
C ASP A 51 -18.12 -6.71 -2.89
N ARG A 52 -17.79 -6.56 -1.61
CA ARG A 52 -16.62 -5.82 -1.11
C ARG A 52 -15.65 -6.66 -0.30
N ALA A 53 -16.12 -7.73 0.34
CA ALA A 53 -15.31 -8.59 1.20
C ALA A 53 -14.07 -9.19 0.47
N TRP A 54 -14.18 -9.45 -0.84
CA TRP A 54 -13.07 -9.96 -1.65
C TRP A 54 -11.85 -9.01 -1.70
N ARG A 55 -12.04 -7.71 -1.41
CA ARG A 55 -10.94 -6.72 -1.37
C ARG A 55 -10.12 -6.80 -0.10
N THR A 56 -10.74 -7.26 1.01
CA THR A 56 -10.19 -7.14 2.37
C THR A 56 -10.10 -8.47 3.14
N TRP A 57 -10.67 -9.57 2.63
CA TRP A 57 -10.66 -10.88 3.30
C TRP A 57 -9.26 -11.32 3.75
N HIS A 58 -8.25 -10.98 2.98
CA HIS A 58 -6.87 -11.36 3.22
C HIS A 58 -6.28 -10.71 4.49
N PHE A 59 -6.80 -9.59 4.95
CA PHE A 59 -6.36 -8.99 6.21
C PHE A 59 -6.57 -9.95 7.38
N ALA A 60 -7.79 -10.46 7.52
CA ALA A 60 -8.10 -11.43 8.57
C ALA A 60 -7.36 -12.76 8.35
N PHE A 61 -7.35 -13.27 7.11
CA PHE A 61 -6.69 -14.54 6.78
C PHE A 61 -5.18 -14.49 7.04
N HIS A 62 -4.48 -13.46 6.57
CA HIS A 62 -3.04 -13.31 6.75
C HIS A 62 -2.65 -13.08 8.22
N ALA A 63 -3.54 -12.49 9.02
CA ALA A 63 -3.28 -12.24 10.42
C ALA A 63 -3.29 -13.51 11.28
N ILE A 64 -3.97 -14.58 10.84
CA ILE A 64 -4.05 -15.84 11.58
C ILE A 64 -2.65 -16.49 11.60
N PRO A 65 -2.14 -16.91 12.77
CA PRO A 65 -0.88 -17.66 12.84
C PRO A 65 -0.99 -19.02 12.14
N ASP A 66 0.04 -19.38 11.37
CA ASP A 66 0.30 -20.69 10.75
C ASP A 66 -0.73 -21.19 9.71
N LEU A 67 -2.02 -20.91 9.85
CA LEU A 67 -3.06 -21.39 8.94
C LEU A 67 -2.84 -20.95 7.48
N PRO A 68 -2.54 -19.67 7.17
CA PRO A 68 -2.25 -19.26 5.80
C PRO A 68 -1.08 -20.01 5.20
N GLU A 69 0.01 -20.17 5.95
CA GLU A 69 1.18 -20.93 5.49
C GLU A 69 0.81 -22.38 5.16
N MET A 70 0.03 -23.04 6.01
CA MET A 70 -0.40 -24.42 5.78
C MET A 70 -1.29 -24.59 4.53
N LEU A 71 -2.14 -23.60 4.25
CA LEU A 71 -3.05 -23.65 3.10
C LEU A 71 -2.40 -23.21 1.78
N ILE A 72 -1.42 -22.32 1.84
CA ILE A 72 -0.74 -21.77 0.66
C ILE A 72 0.46 -22.63 0.25
N ALA A 73 1.13 -23.30 1.18
CA ALA A 73 2.31 -24.12 0.91
C ALA A 73 2.07 -25.13 -0.21
N GLY A 74 2.93 -25.11 -1.24
CA GLY A 74 2.82 -25.90 -2.46
C GLY A 74 1.77 -25.38 -3.46
N ARG A 75 1.12 -24.24 -3.17
CA ARG A 75 0.12 -23.60 -4.04
C ARG A 75 0.37 -22.10 -4.18
N GLU A 76 1.56 -21.64 -3.87
CA GLU A 76 1.94 -20.22 -3.86
C GLU A 76 1.67 -19.55 -5.21
N GLY A 77 1.93 -20.28 -6.31
CA GLY A 77 1.67 -19.78 -7.66
C GLY A 77 0.19 -19.52 -7.92
N VAL A 78 -0.68 -20.47 -7.53
CA VAL A 78 -2.15 -20.32 -7.66
C VAL A 78 -2.66 -19.16 -6.81
N TYR A 79 -2.14 -19.06 -5.59
CA TYR A 79 -2.51 -18.00 -4.65
C TYR A 79 -2.12 -16.61 -5.17
N LEU A 80 -0.87 -16.44 -5.59
CA LEU A 80 -0.36 -15.17 -6.12
C LEU A 80 -1.04 -14.76 -7.41
N ASP A 81 -1.19 -15.67 -8.37
CA ASP A 81 -1.87 -15.39 -9.63
C ASP A 81 -3.28 -14.86 -9.40
N TRP A 82 -4.06 -15.55 -8.57
CA TRP A 82 -5.40 -15.09 -8.21
C TRP A 82 -5.38 -13.73 -7.52
N PHE A 83 -4.48 -13.54 -6.55
CA PHE A 83 -4.40 -12.33 -5.74
C PHE A 83 -4.03 -11.10 -6.58
N LEU A 84 -3.04 -11.23 -7.46
CA LEU A 84 -2.57 -10.16 -8.32
C LEU A 84 -3.63 -9.81 -9.37
N ARG A 85 -4.08 -10.78 -10.16
CA ARG A 85 -5.05 -10.52 -11.23
C ARG A 85 -6.40 -10.04 -10.73
N ARG A 86 -6.85 -10.50 -9.56
CA ARG A 86 -8.14 -10.11 -8.99
C ARG A 86 -8.20 -8.66 -8.55
N LYS A 87 -7.07 -8.06 -8.22
CA LYS A 87 -6.99 -6.68 -7.74
C LYS A 87 -6.66 -5.66 -8.83
N THR A 88 -6.44 -6.09 -10.06
CA THR A 88 -6.21 -5.20 -11.20
C THR A 88 -7.53 -4.82 -11.88
N ALA A 89 -7.55 -3.66 -12.52
CA ALA A 89 -8.62 -3.26 -13.44
C ALA A 89 -8.60 -4.13 -14.72
N ASN A 90 -7.39 -4.46 -15.20
CA ASN A 90 -7.19 -5.38 -16.31
C ASN A 90 -6.35 -6.59 -15.85
N PRO A 91 -6.93 -7.82 -15.77
CA PRO A 91 -6.20 -9.01 -15.36
C PRO A 91 -4.97 -9.35 -16.21
N GLU A 92 -4.92 -8.88 -17.47
CA GLU A 92 -3.81 -9.08 -18.39
C GLU A 92 -2.59 -8.18 -18.10
N THR A 93 -2.70 -7.25 -17.14
CA THR A 93 -1.58 -6.39 -16.70
C THR A 93 -0.39 -7.22 -16.25
N PHE A 94 -0.65 -8.28 -15.51
CA PHE A 94 0.41 -9.21 -15.07
C PHE A 94 0.61 -10.32 -16.09
N SER A 95 1.76 -10.29 -16.78
CA SER A 95 2.21 -11.42 -17.59
C SER A 95 2.63 -12.59 -16.70
N ASP A 96 2.67 -13.81 -17.26
CA ASP A 96 3.15 -15.00 -16.54
C ASP A 96 4.60 -14.83 -16.07
N ALA A 97 5.43 -14.15 -16.85
CA ALA A 97 6.81 -13.83 -16.47
C ALA A 97 6.86 -12.85 -15.28
N GLY A 98 5.94 -11.86 -15.24
CA GLY A 98 5.81 -10.94 -14.11
C GLY A 98 5.40 -11.68 -12.84
N ILE A 99 4.38 -12.54 -12.93
CA ILE A 99 3.93 -13.37 -11.79
C ILE A 99 5.06 -14.30 -11.31
N ALA A 100 5.83 -14.90 -12.24
CA ALA A 100 6.95 -15.74 -11.88
C ALA A 100 8.03 -15.00 -11.07
N GLU A 101 8.25 -13.70 -11.34
CA GLU A 101 9.21 -12.91 -10.56
C GLU A 101 8.72 -12.65 -9.13
N TYR A 102 7.43 -12.33 -8.92
CA TYR A 102 6.85 -12.25 -7.58
C TYR A 102 6.95 -13.59 -6.85
N LEU A 103 6.62 -14.68 -7.56
CA LEU A 103 6.68 -16.04 -7.01
C LEU A 103 8.11 -16.42 -6.59
N ARG A 104 9.12 -16.02 -7.36
CA ARG A 104 10.54 -16.25 -7.03
C ARG A 104 10.91 -15.74 -5.63
N VAL A 105 10.33 -14.63 -5.22
CA VAL A 105 10.55 -14.07 -3.87
C VAL A 105 9.73 -14.80 -2.82
N PHE A 106 8.48 -15.11 -3.15
CA PHE A 106 7.56 -15.80 -2.25
C PHE A 106 8.00 -17.21 -1.88
N LEU A 107 8.70 -17.91 -2.82
CA LEU A 107 9.25 -19.26 -2.63
C LEU A 107 10.57 -19.28 -1.87
N LYS A 108 11.18 -18.13 -1.58
CA LYS A 108 12.36 -18.11 -0.71
C LYS A 108 12.03 -18.64 0.67
N ASP A 109 13.00 -19.25 1.30
CA ASP A 109 12.87 -19.75 2.68
C ASP A 109 12.38 -18.64 3.62
N GLY A 110 11.24 -18.84 4.26
CA GLY A 110 10.57 -17.85 5.08
C GLY A 110 9.86 -16.70 4.33
N GLY A 111 9.92 -16.65 2.98
CA GLY A 111 9.38 -15.55 2.19
C GLY A 111 7.87 -15.34 2.38
N LEU A 112 7.08 -16.41 2.31
CA LEU A 112 5.65 -16.37 2.57
C LEU A 112 5.37 -15.85 3.98
N ARG A 113 6.00 -16.43 5.01
CA ARG A 113 5.81 -16.03 6.42
C ARG A 113 6.18 -14.56 6.66
N ALA A 114 7.24 -14.08 6.03
CA ALA A 114 7.68 -12.69 6.14
C ALA A 114 6.64 -11.72 5.53
N GLY A 115 6.08 -12.05 4.37
CA GLY A 115 5.01 -11.27 3.74
C GLY A 115 3.74 -11.21 4.61
N LEU A 116 3.35 -12.32 5.23
CA LEU A 116 2.18 -12.39 6.12
C LEU A 116 2.40 -11.66 7.45
N ALA A 117 3.65 -11.51 7.90
CA ALA A 117 3.98 -10.88 9.18
C ALA A 117 3.55 -9.40 9.27
N TYR A 118 3.49 -8.69 8.14
CA TYR A 118 2.98 -7.31 8.13
C TYR A 118 1.53 -7.22 8.62
N TYR A 119 0.67 -8.14 8.21
CA TYR A 119 -0.73 -8.19 8.65
C TYR A 119 -0.85 -8.56 10.14
N ARG A 120 0.01 -9.44 10.64
CA ARG A 120 0.09 -9.81 12.07
C ARG A 120 0.54 -8.65 12.94
N ALA A 121 1.40 -7.78 12.40
CA ALA A 121 1.89 -6.58 13.09
C ALA A 121 0.93 -5.38 12.94
N ALA A 122 -0.11 -5.45 12.11
CA ALA A 122 -0.95 -4.30 11.79
C ALA A 122 -1.60 -3.63 13.01
N GLY A 123 -2.02 -4.42 14.01
CA GLY A 123 -2.58 -3.89 15.26
C GLY A 123 -1.57 -3.10 16.09
N LEU A 124 -0.34 -3.60 16.21
CA LEU A 124 0.75 -2.88 16.88
C LEU A 124 1.13 -1.62 16.11
N SER A 125 1.26 -1.74 14.79
CA SER A 125 1.53 -0.59 13.91
C SER A 125 0.46 0.49 14.01
N ALA A 126 -0.82 0.08 14.09
CA ALA A 126 -1.92 1.01 14.28
C ALA A 126 -1.81 1.80 15.61
N GLN A 127 -1.46 1.12 16.70
CA GLN A 127 -1.26 1.80 17.99
C GLN A 127 -0.09 2.78 17.90
N GLN A 128 1.06 2.35 17.39
CA GLN A 128 2.25 3.19 17.24
C GLN A 128 1.99 4.41 16.35
N ASN A 129 1.28 4.25 15.23
CA ASN A 129 0.93 5.35 14.33
C ASN A 129 -0.02 6.36 15.00
N ARG A 130 -1.00 5.90 15.79
CA ARG A 130 -1.85 6.80 16.59
C ARG A 130 -1.04 7.60 17.60
N ASP A 131 -0.10 6.96 18.29
CA ASP A 131 0.75 7.62 19.29
C ASP A 131 1.69 8.66 18.64
N LEU A 132 2.17 8.40 17.42
CA LEU A 132 2.99 9.33 16.66
C LEU A 132 2.15 10.51 16.16
N SER A 133 1.02 10.25 15.52
CA SER A 133 0.14 11.28 14.96
C SER A 133 -0.48 12.19 16.03
N ALA A 134 -0.66 11.69 17.24
CA ALA A 134 -1.11 12.51 18.37
C ALA A 134 -0.07 13.54 18.82
N LYS A 135 1.21 13.33 18.51
CA LYS A 135 2.29 14.26 18.87
C LYS A 135 2.51 15.35 17.83
N ALA A 136 2.48 14.99 16.54
CA ALA A 136 2.69 15.93 15.45
C ALA A 136 2.13 15.36 14.13
N LYS A 137 1.74 16.28 13.23
CA LYS A 137 1.48 15.95 11.84
C LYS A 137 2.79 15.73 11.07
N LEU A 138 2.71 15.01 9.95
CA LEU A 138 3.80 14.95 8.98
C LEU A 138 4.04 16.35 8.40
N LYS A 139 5.29 16.79 8.37
CA LYS A 139 5.66 18.16 7.94
C LYS A 139 6.07 18.26 6.48
N MET A 140 6.59 17.14 5.92
CA MET A 140 6.98 17.10 4.52
C MET A 140 5.75 17.10 3.60
N PRO A 141 5.84 17.65 2.38
CA PRO A 141 4.81 17.50 1.38
C PRO A 141 4.49 16.02 1.13
N LEU A 142 3.19 15.70 1.11
CA LEU A 142 2.65 14.36 0.91
C LEU A 142 1.78 14.32 -0.35
N LEU A 143 2.12 13.44 -1.29
CA LEU A 143 1.26 13.07 -2.41
C LEU A 143 0.55 11.75 -2.07
N ALA A 144 -0.78 11.72 -2.17
CA ALA A 144 -1.59 10.55 -1.92
C ALA A 144 -2.39 10.17 -3.16
N LEU A 145 -1.96 9.11 -3.86
CA LEU A 145 -2.61 8.64 -5.10
C LEU A 145 -3.51 7.45 -4.81
N GLY A 146 -4.79 7.61 -5.12
CA GLY A 146 -5.76 6.51 -5.18
C GLY A 146 -5.95 6.02 -6.61
N SER A 147 -6.86 5.06 -6.79
CA SER A 147 -7.27 4.56 -8.10
C SER A 147 -8.77 4.34 -8.17
N ASP A 148 -9.36 4.48 -9.36
CA ASP A 148 -10.82 4.44 -9.52
C ASP A 148 -11.42 3.04 -9.32
N GLN A 149 -10.62 1.97 -9.49
CA GLN A 149 -11.05 0.57 -9.35
C GLN A 149 -10.25 -0.20 -8.28
N GLY A 150 -9.33 0.46 -7.60
CA GLY A 150 -8.50 -0.13 -6.55
C GLY A 150 -9.14 -0.18 -5.17
N SER A 151 -8.31 -0.10 -4.14
CA SER A 151 -8.75 -0.20 -2.75
C SER A 151 -9.34 1.11 -2.25
N ILE A 152 -8.75 2.25 -2.63
CA ILE A 152 -9.10 3.57 -2.13
C ILE A 152 -9.01 4.59 -3.26
N ALA A 153 -10.14 5.21 -3.63
CA ALA A 153 -10.12 6.28 -4.64
C ALA A 153 -9.63 7.60 -4.04
N ASP A 154 -10.18 8.01 -2.90
CA ASP A 154 -9.74 9.22 -2.20
C ASP A 154 -8.80 8.88 -1.05
N MET A 155 -7.50 8.88 -1.32
CA MET A 155 -6.47 8.74 -0.30
C MET A 155 -6.10 10.08 0.37
N ALA A 156 -6.27 11.20 -0.32
CA ALA A 156 -5.77 12.49 0.13
C ALA A 156 -6.60 13.09 1.27
N SER A 157 -7.93 13.14 1.11
CA SER A 157 -8.81 13.80 2.08
C SER A 157 -8.65 13.29 3.52
N PRO A 158 -8.62 11.97 3.79
CA PRO A 158 -8.41 11.49 5.15
C PRO A 158 -7.02 11.84 5.72
N LEU A 159 -5.99 11.96 4.88
CA LEU A 159 -4.62 12.26 5.31
C LEU A 159 -4.41 13.73 5.69
N GLN A 160 -5.28 14.66 5.30
CA GLN A 160 -5.23 16.07 5.70
C GLN A 160 -5.28 16.27 7.22
N ALA A 161 -5.89 15.34 7.95
CA ALA A 161 -5.87 15.36 9.41
C ALA A 161 -4.47 15.07 9.99
N PHE A 162 -3.60 14.39 9.25
CA PHE A 162 -2.35 13.80 9.73
C PHE A 162 -1.09 14.37 9.08
N ALA A 163 -1.21 15.23 8.07
CA ALA A 163 -0.11 15.92 7.40
C ALA A 163 -0.45 17.40 7.18
N GLU A 164 0.59 18.25 7.08
CA GLU A 164 0.43 19.71 6.93
C GLU A 164 0.16 20.11 5.47
N ASP A 165 0.78 19.42 4.52
CA ASP A 165 0.71 19.69 3.09
C ASP A 165 0.38 18.39 2.35
N VAL A 166 -0.87 18.22 1.94
CA VAL A 166 -1.37 17.01 1.25
C VAL A 166 -1.93 17.39 -0.11
N SER A 167 -1.34 16.83 -1.14
CA SER A 167 -1.89 16.77 -2.49
C SER A 167 -2.29 15.34 -2.83
N GLY A 168 -3.09 15.17 -3.86
CA GLY A 168 -3.49 13.83 -4.29
C GLY A 168 -4.29 13.83 -5.57
N GLY A 169 -4.53 12.62 -6.06
CA GLY A 169 -5.29 12.39 -7.27
C GLY A 169 -5.79 10.96 -7.36
N VAL A 170 -6.57 10.70 -8.39
CA VAL A 170 -7.12 9.39 -8.71
C VAL A 170 -6.57 8.95 -10.07
N ILE A 171 -5.87 7.84 -10.10
CA ILE A 171 -5.41 7.23 -11.36
C ILE A 171 -6.59 6.50 -11.99
N ALA A 172 -6.96 6.93 -13.20
CA ALA A 172 -8.11 6.40 -13.93
C ALA A 172 -7.80 5.06 -14.62
N ASN A 173 -8.83 4.22 -14.81
CA ASN A 173 -8.73 2.89 -15.41
C ASN A 173 -7.66 2.02 -14.73
N CYS A 174 -7.62 2.06 -13.42
CA CYS A 174 -6.56 1.49 -12.61
C CYS A 174 -7.13 0.76 -11.40
N GLY A 175 -6.67 -0.46 -11.17
CA GLY A 175 -6.92 -1.21 -9.96
C GLY A 175 -5.93 -0.86 -8.84
N HIS A 176 -5.58 -1.87 -8.07
CA HIS A 176 -4.72 -1.69 -6.90
C HIS A 176 -3.23 -1.48 -7.24
N PHE A 177 -2.75 -2.04 -8.34
CA PHE A 177 -1.32 -2.05 -8.67
C PHE A 177 -0.96 -0.89 -9.62
N LEU A 178 -1.08 0.35 -9.13
CA LEU A 178 -0.91 1.57 -9.92
C LEU A 178 0.35 1.58 -10.79
N PRO A 179 1.55 1.22 -10.28
CA PRO A 179 2.77 1.27 -11.08
C PRO A 179 2.79 0.27 -12.25
N GLU A 180 2.14 -0.88 -12.10
CA GLU A 180 2.05 -1.91 -13.12
C GLU A 180 0.92 -1.64 -14.12
N GLU A 181 -0.20 -1.08 -13.65
CA GLU A 181 -1.39 -0.87 -14.46
C GLU A 181 -1.32 0.43 -15.27
N GLN A 182 -0.81 1.51 -14.67
CA GLN A 182 -0.76 2.83 -15.27
C GLN A 182 0.61 3.51 -15.09
N PRO A 183 1.72 2.89 -15.54
CA PRO A 183 3.09 3.37 -15.26
C PRO A 183 3.34 4.79 -15.74
N ALA A 184 2.81 5.17 -16.90
CA ALA A 184 3.02 6.51 -17.46
C ALA A 184 2.30 7.58 -16.63
N ALA A 185 1.05 7.34 -16.21
CA ALA A 185 0.29 8.27 -15.39
C ALA A 185 0.93 8.43 -14.00
N VAL A 186 1.30 7.31 -13.37
CA VAL A 186 1.98 7.33 -12.07
C VAL A 186 3.32 8.07 -12.16
N ALA A 187 4.11 7.81 -13.22
CA ALA A 187 5.38 8.50 -13.41
C ALA A 187 5.20 10.02 -13.59
N ALA A 188 4.18 10.45 -14.33
CA ALA A 188 3.87 11.86 -14.52
C ALA A 188 3.55 12.56 -13.19
N GLU A 189 2.68 11.97 -12.38
CA GLU A 189 2.32 12.49 -11.05
C GLU A 189 3.54 12.57 -10.12
N LEU A 190 4.34 11.53 -10.07
CA LEU A 190 5.54 11.49 -9.23
C LEU A 190 6.59 12.52 -9.68
N ILE A 191 6.84 12.66 -10.98
CA ILE A 191 7.77 13.63 -11.52
C ILE A 191 7.30 15.06 -11.18
N ALA A 192 6.03 15.37 -11.46
CA ALA A 192 5.46 16.68 -11.14
C ALA A 192 5.61 17.02 -9.65
N PHE A 193 5.23 16.06 -8.79
CA PHE A 193 5.33 16.23 -7.36
C PHE A 193 6.78 16.42 -6.87
N PHE A 194 7.73 15.60 -7.34
CA PHE A 194 9.11 15.65 -6.86
C PHE A 194 9.91 16.81 -7.41
N THR A 195 9.58 17.33 -8.60
CA THR A 195 10.25 18.50 -9.20
C THR A 195 9.61 19.83 -8.79
N GLY A 196 8.38 19.78 -8.24
CA GLY A 196 7.62 20.99 -7.89
C GLY A 196 7.03 21.69 -9.12
N THR A 197 6.94 21.03 -10.26
CA THR A 197 6.21 21.50 -11.44
C THR A 197 4.76 21.07 -11.31
N ALA A 198 3.82 22.02 -11.38
CA ALA A 198 2.40 21.67 -11.44
C ALA A 198 2.14 20.78 -12.68
N ALA A 199 1.34 19.73 -12.52
CA ALA A 199 0.86 18.92 -13.61
C ALA A 199 -0.20 19.67 -14.44
#